data_5b0cee77e7e62ec612a73b8c2868212e
#
_entry.id   5b0cee77e7e62ec612a73b8c2868212e
#
_cell.length_a   1.000
_cell.length_b   1.000
_cell.length_c   1.000
_cell.angle_alpha   90.00
_cell.angle_beta   90.00
_cell.angle_gamma   90.00
#
_symmetry.space_group_name_H-M   'P 1'
#
loop_
_entity.id
_entity.type
_entity.pdbx_description
1 polymer ?
#
loop_
_entity_poly.entity_id
_entity_poly.type
_entity_poly.pdbx_seq_one_letter_code
_entity_poly.pdbx_strand_id
1 'polypeptide(L)'
;MVAYRLDINTGDLIDGKYIVINRIGSGSYGDVYKVKDAQNNEYALKLLRLWEVSSELHETLVTKFEQEYKTGKLTSEYLIHSLDFGTVKGNPYLLMEYCSSGDLSKYINKDPSKLPQFGHDILEGLHTLHSEGKVHRDLKPENVLIRNNGKAALTDFGVVGEMDKSKRMSEIGWWKKRPKQVQGTPLYMAPEMADRVGGGVTYLPTVDIWSFGIMMYELLTGGSFPFGDIERIEDLPDYQNRAKKGLWDRNLLRSMPYGNDWYNIIDRCLDPNYRERYQSALEVLQDMKPMIGYISPSIENERLSRSTQISMLVITQGDNLGTSYAVNSYLKDHGRMLRVGRGNNNDIVLPENHSTYVSRYHFTLEKSRDGSFWIIRDGQWQKDEKRWVTSTNGTYLNATPVTQEGLKIFTGDIITAGEYKIKVK
;
A
#
# COMPACT_ATOMS: atom_id res chain seq x y z
N MET A 1 -7.34 27.21 -10.88
CA MET A 1 -8.66 27.36 -10.22
C MET A 1 -8.48 28.31 -9.03
N VAL A 2 -9.34 29.30 -8.84
CA VAL A 2 -9.23 30.22 -7.69
C VAL A 2 -9.99 29.58 -6.53
N ALA A 3 -9.29 29.35 -5.43
CA ALA A 3 -9.86 28.79 -4.19
C ALA A 3 -10.12 29.94 -3.21
N TYR A 4 -11.34 30.02 -2.71
CA TYR A 4 -11.74 31.06 -1.75
C TYR A 4 -11.78 30.48 -0.34
N ARG A 5 -11.44 31.29 0.64
CA ARG A 5 -11.53 30.92 2.05
C ARG A 5 -12.97 30.50 2.42
N LEU A 6 -13.03 29.45 3.22
CA LEU A 6 -14.26 28.89 3.77
C LEU A 6 -14.18 28.87 5.30
N ASP A 7 -15.06 29.60 5.96
CA ASP A 7 -15.27 29.49 7.41
C ASP A 7 -16.52 28.60 7.59
N ILE A 8 -16.30 27.33 7.93
CA ILE A 8 -17.37 26.33 8.03
C ILE A 8 -17.81 26.16 9.47
N ASN A 9 -19.09 26.32 9.71
CA ASN A 9 -19.74 26.19 11.01
C ASN A 9 -20.79 25.09 11.02
N THR A 10 -21.19 24.67 12.21
CA THR A 10 -22.32 23.76 12.40
C THR A 10 -23.58 24.34 11.77
N GLY A 11 -24.27 23.55 10.98
CA GLY A 11 -25.49 23.95 10.25
C GLY A 11 -25.23 24.45 8.82
N ASP A 12 -23.98 24.74 8.45
CA ASP A 12 -23.67 25.19 7.09
C ASP A 12 -23.92 24.07 6.08
N LEU A 13 -24.31 24.46 4.86
CA LEU A 13 -24.60 23.54 3.75
C LEU A 13 -23.41 23.52 2.78
N ILE A 14 -22.77 22.36 2.64
CA ILE A 14 -21.69 22.17 1.68
C ILE A 14 -22.28 21.64 0.37
N ASP A 15 -21.91 22.29 -0.74
CA ASP A 15 -22.33 21.95 -2.12
C ASP A 15 -23.86 21.80 -2.28
N GLY A 16 -24.65 22.50 -1.46
CA GLY A 16 -26.12 22.38 -1.49
C GLY A 16 -26.67 21.02 -1.06
N LYS A 17 -25.82 20.10 -0.56
CA LYS A 17 -26.18 18.69 -0.30
C LYS A 17 -25.98 18.27 1.14
N TYR A 18 -24.88 18.70 1.78
CA TYR A 18 -24.42 18.14 3.05
C TYR A 18 -24.44 19.18 4.16
N ILE A 19 -25.19 18.94 5.22
CA ILE A 19 -25.29 19.80 6.40
C ILE A 19 -24.20 19.44 7.38
N VAL A 20 -23.37 20.39 7.78
CA VAL A 20 -22.27 20.21 8.74
C VAL A 20 -22.85 20.00 10.14
N ILE A 21 -22.42 18.90 10.78
CA ILE A 21 -22.73 18.61 12.18
C ILE A 21 -21.64 19.17 13.07
N ASN A 22 -20.38 18.77 12.85
CA ASN A 22 -19.21 19.27 13.55
C ASN A 22 -17.92 18.91 12.82
N ARG A 23 -16.82 19.57 13.15
CA ARG A 23 -15.49 19.17 12.70
C ARG A 23 -14.99 17.99 13.57
N ILE A 24 -14.51 16.94 12.93
CA ILE A 24 -14.01 15.70 13.58
C ILE A 24 -12.51 15.47 13.41
N GLY A 25 -11.86 16.20 12.50
CA GLY A 25 -10.42 16.10 12.29
C GLY A 25 -9.85 17.34 11.61
N SER A 26 -8.55 17.57 11.77
CA SER A 26 -7.82 18.64 11.09
C SER A 26 -6.42 18.13 10.74
N GLY A 27 -6.05 18.28 9.48
CA GLY A 27 -4.74 17.93 8.94
C GLY A 27 -4.00 19.12 8.35
N SER A 28 -2.81 18.88 7.80
CA SER A 28 -1.94 19.93 7.25
C SER A 28 -2.60 20.70 6.09
N TYR A 29 -3.42 20.04 5.28
CA TYR A 29 -4.01 20.62 4.07
C TYR A 29 -5.53 20.59 4.05
N GLY A 30 -6.18 20.06 5.08
CA GLY A 30 -7.62 19.93 5.07
C GLY A 30 -8.22 19.63 6.42
N ASP A 31 -9.52 19.80 6.50
CA ASP A 31 -10.35 19.48 7.67
C ASP A 31 -11.31 18.35 7.32
N VAL A 32 -11.66 17.56 8.32
CA VAL A 32 -12.67 16.50 8.20
C VAL A 32 -13.88 16.90 9.05
N TYR A 33 -15.04 16.90 8.42
CA TYR A 33 -16.32 17.23 9.04
C TYR A 33 -17.23 16.02 9.08
N LYS A 34 -17.94 15.83 10.18
CA LYS A 34 -19.12 15.00 10.22
C LYS A 34 -20.25 15.79 9.58
N VAL A 35 -20.88 15.22 8.57
CA VAL A 35 -21.98 15.84 7.83
C VAL A 35 -23.17 14.91 7.72
N LYS A 36 -24.34 15.41 7.35
CA LYS A 36 -25.51 14.60 7.02
C LYS A 36 -26.19 15.09 5.75
N ASP A 37 -26.82 14.16 5.03
CA ASP A 37 -27.66 14.47 3.88
C ASP A 37 -29.10 14.84 4.29
N ALA A 38 -29.95 15.10 3.31
CA ALA A 38 -31.35 15.42 3.51
C ALA A 38 -32.19 14.27 4.13
N GLN A 39 -31.68 13.02 4.02
CA GLN A 39 -32.28 11.81 4.61
C GLN A 39 -31.74 11.54 6.02
N ASN A 40 -30.90 12.43 6.58
CA ASN A 40 -30.18 12.30 7.85
C ASN A 40 -29.16 11.15 7.89
N ASN A 41 -28.69 10.64 6.74
CA ASN A 41 -27.56 9.73 6.73
C ASN A 41 -26.26 10.48 7.04
N GLU A 42 -25.43 9.92 7.89
CA GLU A 42 -24.19 10.54 8.37
C GLU A 42 -22.98 10.10 7.54
N TYR A 43 -22.09 11.06 7.27
CA TYR A 43 -20.87 10.87 6.47
C TYR A 43 -19.70 11.63 7.08
N ALA A 44 -18.48 11.25 6.67
CA ALA A 44 -17.28 12.04 6.84
C ALA A 44 -16.98 12.81 5.54
N LEU A 45 -16.80 14.13 5.64
CA LEU A 45 -16.45 14.97 4.51
C LEU A 45 -15.09 15.59 4.77
N LYS A 46 -14.08 15.17 3.98
CA LYS A 46 -12.73 15.73 3.99
C LYS A 46 -12.66 16.88 3.00
N LEU A 47 -12.33 18.09 3.47
CA LEU A 47 -12.22 19.29 2.65
C LEU A 47 -10.76 19.72 2.54
N LEU A 48 -10.27 19.88 1.33
CA LEU A 48 -8.94 20.39 1.06
C LEU A 48 -8.93 21.92 1.11
N ARG A 49 -8.08 22.52 1.96
CA ARG A 49 -7.99 23.97 2.16
C ARG A 49 -6.98 24.59 1.20
N LEU A 50 -7.30 24.65 -0.11
CA LEU A 50 -6.40 25.22 -1.10
C LEU A 50 -6.10 26.69 -0.87
N TRP A 51 -7.01 27.44 -0.21
CA TRP A 51 -6.77 28.86 0.11
C TRP A 51 -5.59 29.11 1.08
N GLU A 52 -5.14 28.08 1.79
CA GLU A 52 -3.99 28.17 2.71
C GLU A 52 -2.67 27.71 2.06
N VAL A 53 -2.73 27.28 0.81
CA VAL A 53 -1.63 26.66 0.09
C VAL A 53 -1.22 27.52 -1.11
N SER A 54 0.08 27.59 -1.42
CA SER A 54 0.54 28.30 -2.61
C SER A 54 -0.03 27.66 -3.88
N SER A 55 -0.37 28.49 -4.87
CA SER A 55 -1.01 28.06 -6.13
C SER A 55 -0.18 27.02 -6.91
N GLU A 56 1.14 27.00 -6.73
CA GLU A 56 2.07 26.05 -7.35
C GLU A 56 1.82 24.60 -6.90
N LEU A 57 1.28 24.42 -5.69
CA LEU A 57 0.98 23.10 -5.13
C LEU A 57 -0.46 22.63 -5.39
N HIS A 58 -1.34 23.52 -5.88
CA HIS A 58 -2.76 23.19 -6.04
C HIS A 58 -2.99 21.97 -6.93
N GLU A 59 -2.38 21.94 -8.13
CA GLU A 59 -2.54 20.84 -9.07
C GLU A 59 -2.09 19.50 -8.45
N THR A 60 -0.93 19.51 -7.79
CA THR A 60 -0.38 18.32 -7.12
C THR A 60 -1.30 17.81 -6.02
N LEU A 61 -1.85 18.72 -5.19
CA LEU A 61 -2.73 18.35 -4.09
C LEU A 61 -4.08 17.83 -4.59
N VAL A 62 -4.65 18.49 -5.61
CA VAL A 62 -5.90 18.06 -6.24
C VAL A 62 -5.75 16.67 -6.85
N THR A 63 -4.66 16.42 -7.60
CA THR A 63 -4.37 15.12 -8.20
C THR A 63 -4.27 14.02 -7.13
N LYS A 64 -3.58 14.27 -6.02
CA LYS A 64 -3.50 13.31 -4.91
C LYS A 64 -4.88 13.05 -4.28
N PHE A 65 -5.67 14.07 -4.13
CA PHE A 65 -7.01 13.99 -3.54
C PHE A 65 -7.99 13.21 -4.45
N GLU A 66 -7.87 13.39 -5.78
CA GLU A 66 -8.58 12.56 -6.76
C GLU A 66 -8.14 11.09 -6.73
N GLN A 67 -6.83 10.83 -6.54
CA GLN A 67 -6.32 9.47 -6.39
C GLN A 67 -6.85 8.81 -5.11
N GLU A 68 -6.96 9.57 -4.01
CA GLU A 68 -7.59 9.11 -2.76
C GLU A 68 -9.04 8.69 -3.03
N TYR A 69 -9.82 9.53 -3.72
CA TYR A 69 -11.18 9.19 -4.13
C TYR A 69 -11.25 7.90 -4.95
N LYS A 70 -10.41 7.78 -6.00
CA LYS A 70 -10.38 6.60 -6.87
C LYS A 70 -9.98 5.33 -6.11
N THR A 71 -9.07 5.43 -5.16
CA THR A 71 -8.65 4.29 -4.34
C THR A 71 -9.77 3.85 -3.40
N GLY A 72 -10.47 4.78 -2.76
CA GLY A 72 -11.65 4.48 -1.93
C GLY A 72 -12.86 3.96 -2.71
N LYS A 73 -12.81 3.88 -4.05
CA LYS A 73 -13.82 3.19 -4.89
C LYS A 73 -13.50 1.70 -5.09
N LEU A 74 -12.37 1.20 -4.63
CA LEU A 74 -12.08 -0.23 -4.66
C LEU A 74 -13.09 -0.99 -3.79
N THR A 75 -13.59 -2.10 -4.33
CA THR A 75 -14.55 -2.93 -3.61
C THR A 75 -13.83 -3.80 -2.59
N SER A 76 -13.82 -3.36 -1.34
CA SER A 76 -13.26 -4.13 -0.22
C SER A 76 -13.88 -3.66 1.10
N GLU A 77 -14.31 -4.59 1.95
CA GLU A 77 -14.80 -4.27 3.29
C GLU A 77 -13.68 -3.83 4.26
N TYR A 78 -12.42 -3.87 3.84
CA TYR A 78 -11.24 -3.47 4.62
C TYR A 78 -10.65 -2.13 4.17
N LEU A 79 -11.32 -1.42 3.26
CA LEU A 79 -10.99 -0.07 2.82
C LEU A 79 -12.16 0.87 3.09
N ILE A 80 -11.91 2.09 3.54
CA ILE A 80 -12.95 3.10 3.71
C ILE A 80 -13.47 3.53 2.34
N HIS A 81 -14.78 3.47 2.17
CA HIS A 81 -15.42 3.76 0.89
C HIS A 81 -15.54 5.27 0.66
N SER A 82 -15.05 5.70 -0.50
CA SER A 82 -15.32 7.04 -1.04
C SER A 82 -16.67 7.05 -1.74
N LEU A 83 -17.55 7.97 -1.36
CA LEU A 83 -18.95 8.02 -1.80
C LEU A 83 -19.17 9.10 -2.88
N ASP A 84 -18.71 10.32 -2.64
CA ASP A 84 -18.85 11.45 -3.55
C ASP A 84 -17.56 12.29 -3.58
N PHE A 85 -17.37 13.05 -4.64
CA PHE A 85 -16.27 13.98 -4.81
C PHE A 85 -16.78 15.25 -5.51
N GLY A 86 -16.48 16.40 -4.94
CA GLY A 86 -16.95 17.66 -5.49
C GLY A 86 -16.05 18.83 -5.14
N THR A 87 -16.55 20.03 -5.40
CA THR A 87 -15.84 21.28 -5.08
C THR A 87 -16.78 22.29 -4.45
N VAL A 88 -16.33 23.00 -3.44
CA VAL A 88 -17.05 24.12 -2.84
C VAL A 88 -16.15 25.35 -2.83
N LYS A 89 -16.58 26.44 -3.45
CA LYS A 89 -15.80 27.67 -3.64
C LYS A 89 -14.35 27.43 -4.11
N GLY A 90 -14.19 26.49 -5.06
CA GLY A 90 -12.89 26.13 -5.63
C GLY A 90 -12.03 25.19 -4.77
N ASN A 91 -12.53 24.71 -3.63
CA ASN A 91 -11.84 23.77 -2.77
C ASN A 91 -12.45 22.37 -2.94
N PRO A 92 -11.67 21.35 -3.27
CA PRO A 92 -12.17 19.99 -3.39
C PRO A 92 -12.61 19.41 -2.05
N TYR A 93 -13.68 18.61 -2.09
CA TYR A 93 -14.07 17.76 -0.97
C TYR A 93 -14.23 16.30 -1.40
N LEU A 94 -14.02 15.42 -0.45
CA LEU A 94 -14.21 13.97 -0.56
C LEU A 94 -15.21 13.52 0.50
N LEU A 95 -16.32 12.93 0.08
CA LEU A 95 -17.29 12.31 0.97
C LEU A 95 -16.99 10.83 1.16
N MET A 96 -16.95 10.38 2.40
CA MET A 96 -16.64 9.01 2.79
C MET A 96 -17.65 8.49 3.80
N GLU A 97 -17.70 7.16 3.98
CA GLU A 97 -18.43 6.58 5.09
C GLU A 97 -17.92 7.12 6.44
N TYR A 98 -18.85 7.30 7.39
CA TYR A 98 -18.54 7.77 8.74
C TYR A 98 -18.38 6.60 9.70
N CYS A 99 -17.23 6.51 10.37
CA CYS A 99 -16.96 5.51 11.40
C CYS A 99 -17.06 6.15 12.79
N SER A 100 -18.14 5.88 13.50
CA SER A 100 -18.40 6.50 14.82
C SER A 100 -17.49 5.99 15.94
N SER A 101 -16.88 4.80 15.78
CA SER A 101 -15.92 4.24 16.73
C SER A 101 -14.55 4.91 16.67
N GLY A 102 -14.31 5.74 15.65
CA GLY A 102 -13.06 6.47 15.43
C GLY A 102 -11.96 5.60 14.85
N ASP A 103 -10.71 5.96 15.14
CA ASP A 103 -9.51 5.30 14.62
C ASP A 103 -8.88 4.34 15.65
N LEU A 104 -7.90 3.55 15.18
CA LEU A 104 -7.25 2.52 15.96
C LEU A 104 -6.36 3.08 17.09
N SER A 105 -5.94 4.36 17.04
CA SER A 105 -5.17 4.98 18.13
C SER A 105 -5.91 4.96 19.47
N LYS A 106 -7.24 4.95 19.44
CA LYS A 106 -8.09 4.83 20.63
C LYS A 106 -8.02 3.46 21.31
N TYR A 107 -7.41 2.49 20.63
CA TYR A 107 -7.24 1.12 21.15
C TYR A 107 -5.86 0.86 21.74
N ILE A 108 -4.95 1.84 21.71
CA ILE A 108 -3.72 1.83 22.49
C ILE A 108 -4.10 1.76 23.98
N ASN A 109 -3.47 0.87 24.73
CA ASN A 109 -3.80 0.56 26.13
C ASN A 109 -5.21 -0.03 26.36
N LYS A 110 -5.82 -0.63 25.34
CA LYS A 110 -7.06 -1.39 25.49
C LYS A 110 -6.81 -2.90 25.51
N ASP A 111 -7.89 -3.66 25.62
CA ASP A 111 -7.83 -5.13 25.59
C ASP A 111 -7.13 -5.63 24.31
N PRO A 112 -5.95 -6.26 24.45
CA PRO A 112 -5.18 -6.73 23.29
C PRO A 112 -5.79 -7.96 22.61
N SER A 113 -6.82 -8.58 23.16
CA SER A 113 -7.50 -9.75 22.57
C SER A 113 -8.13 -9.48 21.20
N LYS A 114 -8.41 -8.20 20.88
CA LYS A 114 -8.93 -7.77 19.57
C LYS A 114 -7.84 -7.56 18.52
N LEU A 115 -6.58 -7.48 18.90
CA LEU A 115 -5.50 -7.16 17.98
C LEU A 115 -5.31 -8.19 16.87
N PRO A 116 -5.51 -9.51 17.07
CA PRO A 116 -5.48 -10.46 15.97
C PRO A 116 -6.52 -10.15 14.89
N GLN A 117 -7.76 -9.79 15.27
CA GLN A 117 -8.80 -9.42 14.30
C GLN A 117 -8.45 -8.11 13.58
N PHE A 118 -8.00 -7.08 14.30
CA PHE A 118 -7.58 -5.82 13.67
C PHE A 118 -6.38 -6.04 12.73
N GLY A 119 -5.38 -6.82 13.17
CA GLY A 119 -4.24 -7.17 12.32
C GLY A 119 -4.66 -7.87 11.03
N HIS A 120 -5.60 -8.83 11.14
CA HIS A 120 -6.20 -9.48 9.98
C HIS A 120 -6.87 -8.48 9.04
N ASP A 121 -7.78 -7.66 9.54
CA ASP A 121 -8.53 -6.70 8.71
C ASP A 121 -7.61 -5.71 7.99
N ILE A 122 -6.57 -5.23 8.69
CA ILE A 122 -5.55 -4.33 8.13
C ILE A 122 -4.79 -5.01 7.00
N LEU A 123 -4.35 -6.26 7.21
CA LEU A 123 -3.60 -7.02 6.20
C LEU A 123 -4.45 -7.36 4.98
N GLU A 124 -5.75 -7.63 5.16
CA GLU A 124 -6.72 -7.81 4.06
C GLU A 124 -6.89 -6.51 3.25
N GLY A 125 -6.95 -5.36 3.94
CA GLY A 125 -6.95 -4.05 3.29
C GLY A 125 -5.66 -3.79 2.51
N LEU A 126 -4.49 -4.07 3.09
CA LEU A 126 -3.20 -3.98 2.41
C LEU A 126 -3.13 -4.94 1.22
N HIS A 127 -3.60 -6.19 1.38
CA HIS A 127 -3.64 -7.15 0.27
C HIS A 127 -4.47 -6.63 -0.89
N THR A 128 -5.63 -6.03 -0.61
CA THR A 128 -6.47 -5.39 -1.64
C THR A 128 -5.71 -4.28 -2.38
N LEU A 129 -5.04 -3.37 -1.66
CA LEU A 129 -4.24 -2.30 -2.26
C LEU A 129 -3.08 -2.85 -3.09
N HIS A 130 -2.32 -3.80 -2.53
CA HIS A 130 -1.17 -4.40 -3.19
C HIS A 130 -1.55 -5.16 -4.47
N SER A 131 -2.69 -5.85 -4.47
CA SER A 131 -3.23 -6.53 -5.66
C SER A 131 -3.59 -5.56 -6.79
N GLU A 132 -3.99 -4.33 -6.45
CA GLU A 132 -4.20 -3.24 -7.41
C GLU A 132 -2.91 -2.47 -7.74
N GLY A 133 -1.77 -3.00 -7.31
CA GLY A 133 -0.47 -2.41 -7.56
C GLY A 133 -0.22 -1.11 -6.78
N LYS A 134 -0.88 -0.92 -5.65
CA LYS A 134 -0.78 0.27 -4.80
C LYS A 134 -0.10 -0.08 -3.48
N VAL A 135 0.58 0.89 -2.87
CA VAL A 135 1.23 0.80 -1.56
C VAL A 135 0.71 1.95 -0.70
N HIS A 136 0.32 1.68 0.54
CA HIS A 136 -0.31 2.67 1.43
C HIS A 136 0.67 3.79 1.84
N ARG A 137 1.87 3.42 2.30
CA ARG A 137 3.02 4.29 2.68
C ARG A 137 2.85 5.19 3.90
N ASP A 138 1.66 5.33 4.43
CA ASP A 138 1.36 6.08 5.67
C ASP A 138 0.49 5.23 6.62
N LEU A 139 0.81 3.95 6.75
CA LEU A 139 0.10 3.06 7.67
C LEU A 139 0.48 3.40 9.12
N LYS A 140 -0.53 3.75 9.91
CA LYS A 140 -0.45 4.10 11.35
C LYS A 140 -1.85 3.99 11.97
N PRO A 141 -1.98 3.94 13.31
CA PRO A 141 -3.28 3.76 13.96
C PRO A 141 -4.34 4.78 13.55
N GLU A 142 -3.97 6.05 13.31
CA GLU A 142 -4.89 7.11 12.91
C GLU A 142 -5.49 6.90 11.50
N ASN A 143 -4.80 6.12 10.66
CA ASN A 143 -5.23 5.80 9.30
C ASN A 143 -5.94 4.44 9.20
N VAL A 144 -6.36 3.89 10.33
CA VAL A 144 -7.19 2.68 10.44
C VAL A 144 -8.44 3.03 11.22
N LEU A 145 -9.59 3.09 10.54
CA LEU A 145 -10.87 3.40 11.18
C LEU A 145 -11.60 2.12 11.61
N ILE A 146 -12.31 2.21 12.73
CA ILE A 146 -13.11 1.11 13.24
C ILE A 146 -14.58 1.36 12.91
N ARG A 147 -15.15 0.48 12.09
CA ARG A 147 -16.56 0.51 11.72
C ARG A 147 -17.47 0.12 12.90
N ASN A 148 -18.74 0.46 12.82
CA ASN A 148 -19.73 0.14 13.85
C ASN A 148 -19.92 -1.37 14.09
N ASN A 149 -19.55 -2.20 13.11
CA ASN A 149 -19.54 -3.66 13.24
C ASN A 149 -18.26 -4.22 13.88
N GLY A 150 -17.35 -3.35 14.32
CA GLY A 150 -16.08 -3.71 14.96
C GLY A 150 -14.93 -4.05 14.00
N LYS A 151 -15.15 -4.05 12.67
CA LYS A 151 -14.10 -4.31 11.68
C LYS A 151 -13.21 -3.07 11.48
N ALA A 152 -11.92 -3.32 11.29
CA ALA A 152 -10.97 -2.29 10.92
C ALA A 152 -10.95 -2.07 9.40
N ALA A 153 -10.76 -0.82 8.96
CA ALA A 153 -10.65 -0.46 7.55
C ALA A 153 -9.61 0.65 7.34
N LEU A 154 -8.80 0.51 6.30
CA LEU A 154 -7.77 1.49 5.95
C LEU A 154 -8.38 2.74 5.34
N THR A 155 -7.81 3.89 5.66
CA THR A 155 -8.20 5.22 5.15
C THR A 155 -6.96 6.06 4.82
N ASP A 156 -7.18 7.26 4.31
CA ASP A 156 -6.15 8.24 3.93
C ASP A 156 -5.22 7.76 2.82
N PHE A 157 -5.80 7.51 1.65
CA PHE A 157 -5.08 7.05 0.46
C PHE A 157 -4.37 8.19 -0.30
N GLY A 158 -4.24 9.39 0.27
CA GLY A 158 -3.63 10.57 -0.38
C GLY A 158 -2.12 10.44 -0.65
N VAL A 159 -1.46 9.46 -0.03
CA VAL A 159 -0.05 9.11 -0.26
C VAL A 159 0.08 7.83 -1.08
N VAL A 160 -1.05 7.12 -1.30
CA VAL A 160 -1.13 5.95 -2.17
C VAL A 160 -0.97 6.42 -3.62
N GLY A 161 -0.01 5.90 -4.31
CA GLY A 161 0.06 6.20 -5.73
C GLY A 161 1.45 6.26 -6.29
N GLU A 162 1.46 6.23 -7.58
CA GLU A 162 2.62 6.32 -8.44
C GLU A 162 3.44 7.56 -8.09
N MET A 163 4.73 7.36 -7.82
CA MET A 163 5.65 8.49 -7.77
C MET A 163 5.77 9.09 -9.16
N ASP A 164 5.40 10.37 -9.28
CA ASP A 164 5.86 11.19 -10.38
C ASP A 164 7.40 11.26 -10.31
N LYS A 165 8.06 10.64 -11.29
CA LYS A 165 9.52 10.51 -11.39
C LYS A 165 10.27 11.86 -11.44
N SER A 166 9.56 12.98 -11.56
CA SER A 166 10.12 14.32 -11.75
C SER A 166 10.24 15.16 -10.46
N LYS A 167 9.60 14.78 -9.35
CA LYS A 167 9.61 15.58 -8.12
C LYS A 167 10.38 14.89 -7.00
N ARG A 168 11.49 15.51 -6.62
CA ARG A 168 12.38 15.06 -5.53
C ARG A 168 11.63 15.04 -4.20
N MET A 169 11.91 14.03 -3.37
CA MET A 169 11.47 13.95 -1.97
C MET A 169 11.94 15.15 -1.09
N SER A 170 12.77 16.06 -1.63
CA SER A 170 13.12 17.34 -1.00
C SER A 170 11.92 18.28 -0.83
N GLU A 171 10.80 18.05 -1.50
CA GLU A 171 9.54 18.76 -1.29
C GLU A 171 8.74 18.23 -0.09
N ILE A 172 9.18 17.14 0.56
CA ILE A 172 8.76 16.79 1.91
C ILE A 172 9.38 17.77 2.94
N GLY A 173 9.61 18.98 2.56
CA GLY A 173 10.04 20.11 3.42
C GLY A 173 9.01 20.54 4.47
N TRP A 174 7.84 19.88 4.54
CA TRP A 174 6.88 20.10 5.60
C TRP A 174 7.32 19.53 6.97
N TRP A 175 8.33 18.66 7.03
CA TRP A 175 9.02 18.29 8.26
C TRP A 175 9.64 19.51 8.99
N LYS A 176 10.08 20.52 8.26
CA LYS A 176 10.76 21.70 8.80
C LYS A 176 9.80 22.74 9.44
N LYS A 177 8.48 22.60 9.27
CA LYS A 177 7.49 23.59 9.73
C LYS A 177 6.56 23.10 10.87
N ARG A 178 6.77 21.90 11.43
CA ARG A 178 5.99 21.44 12.59
C ARG A 178 6.55 21.95 13.90
N PRO A 179 5.68 22.32 14.87
CA PRO A 179 6.13 22.65 16.22
C PRO A 179 6.72 21.43 16.91
N LYS A 180 7.59 21.66 17.86
CA LYS A 180 8.48 20.85 18.67
C LYS A 180 8.04 19.44 19.17
N GLN A 181 6.96 18.88 18.70
CA GLN A 181 6.54 17.49 19.00
C GLN A 181 6.58 16.65 17.71
N VAL A 182 7.34 15.56 17.78
CA VAL A 182 7.36 14.53 16.72
C VAL A 182 6.02 13.80 16.75
N GLN A 183 5.07 14.17 15.91
CA GLN A 183 3.82 13.41 15.75
C GLN A 183 3.91 12.49 14.54
N GLY A 184 3.92 11.22 14.82
CA GLY A 184 3.38 10.08 14.06
C GLY A 184 4.21 9.52 12.91
N THR A 185 4.21 10.12 11.77
CA THR A 185 4.58 9.46 10.48
C THR A 185 6.03 8.97 10.34
N PRO A 186 7.09 9.68 10.80
CA PRO A 186 8.47 9.19 10.68
C PRO A 186 8.76 7.89 11.44
N LEU A 187 8.05 7.65 12.53
CA LEU A 187 8.28 6.49 13.39
C LEU A 187 7.84 5.18 12.74
N TYR A 188 6.86 5.23 11.84
CA TYR A 188 6.38 4.06 11.10
C TYR A 188 7.11 3.83 9.78
N MET A 189 8.00 4.75 9.38
CA MET A 189 8.65 4.71 8.07
C MET A 189 9.73 3.63 8.02
N ALA A 190 9.70 2.82 6.97
CA ALA A 190 10.73 1.81 6.72
C ALA A 190 12.11 2.45 6.45
N PRO A 191 13.22 1.85 6.95
CA PRO A 191 14.55 2.45 6.85
C PRO A 191 14.98 2.75 5.43
N GLU A 192 14.63 1.91 4.47
CA GLU A 192 14.94 2.13 3.06
C GLU A 192 14.20 3.32 2.43
N MET A 193 13.13 3.80 3.06
CA MET A 193 12.44 5.02 2.63
C MET A 193 13.14 6.29 3.10
N ALA A 194 13.82 6.23 4.25
CA ALA A 194 14.52 7.38 4.83
C ALA A 194 15.81 7.74 4.08
N ASP A 195 16.48 6.77 3.44
CA ASP A 195 17.79 6.95 2.81
C ASP A 195 17.75 7.47 1.36
N ARG A 196 16.56 7.62 0.78
CA ARG A 196 16.44 7.88 -0.67
C ARG A 196 16.33 9.37 -0.98
N VAL A 197 17.49 9.98 -1.17
CA VAL A 197 17.66 11.29 -1.81
C VAL A 197 17.96 11.05 -3.31
N GLY A 198 16.93 11.16 -4.15
CA GLY A 198 17.08 11.26 -5.61
C GLY A 198 17.22 9.94 -6.36
N GLY A 199 16.13 9.43 -6.87
CA GLY A 199 16.06 8.33 -7.84
C GLY A 199 14.68 7.64 -7.79
N GLY A 200 14.07 7.40 -8.94
CA GLY A 200 12.75 6.78 -9.04
C GLY A 200 12.69 5.43 -8.32
N VAL A 201 11.89 5.36 -7.29
CA VAL A 201 11.76 4.17 -6.47
C VAL A 201 10.39 3.57 -6.68
N THR A 202 10.37 2.34 -7.16
CA THR A 202 9.19 1.49 -7.04
C THR A 202 9.06 1.11 -5.57
N TYR A 203 8.03 1.59 -4.89
CA TYR A 203 7.75 1.15 -3.53
C TYR A 203 7.22 -0.27 -3.57
N LEU A 204 7.88 -1.15 -2.80
CA LEU A 204 7.43 -2.51 -2.61
C LEU A 204 6.42 -2.57 -1.45
N PRO A 205 5.52 -3.56 -1.44
CA PRO A 205 4.64 -3.85 -0.31
C PRO A 205 5.35 -3.96 1.05
N THR A 206 6.62 -4.32 1.04
CA THR A 206 7.47 -4.47 2.23
C THR A 206 7.56 -3.21 3.10
N VAL A 207 7.30 -2.00 2.55
CA VAL A 207 7.27 -0.77 3.35
C VAL A 207 6.01 -0.70 4.23
N ASP A 208 4.86 -1.17 3.73
CA ASP A 208 3.63 -1.25 4.52
C ASP A 208 3.71 -2.37 5.56
N ILE A 209 4.40 -3.49 5.23
CA ILE A 209 4.68 -4.57 6.16
C ILE A 209 5.52 -4.09 7.34
N TRP A 210 6.54 -3.27 7.09
CA TRP A 210 7.30 -2.62 8.16
C TRP A 210 6.42 -1.75 9.05
N SER A 211 5.63 -0.85 8.44
CA SER A 211 4.72 0.03 9.17
C SER A 211 3.68 -0.77 9.98
N PHE A 212 3.19 -1.89 9.44
CA PHE A 212 2.34 -2.84 10.15
C PHE A 212 3.04 -3.41 11.40
N GLY A 213 4.30 -3.84 11.26
CA GLY A 213 5.09 -4.34 12.40
C GLY A 213 5.26 -3.30 13.51
N ILE A 214 5.58 -2.04 13.16
CA ILE A 214 5.67 -0.93 14.12
C ILE A 214 4.32 -0.70 14.82
N MET A 215 3.24 -0.62 14.05
CA MET A 215 1.90 -0.35 14.57
C MET A 215 1.42 -1.47 15.51
N MET A 216 1.65 -2.74 15.15
CA MET A 216 1.28 -3.85 16.02
C MET A 216 2.12 -3.88 17.30
N TYR A 217 3.40 -3.57 17.22
CA TYR A 217 4.25 -3.42 18.41
C TYR A 217 3.71 -2.33 19.34
N GLU A 218 3.42 -1.13 18.82
CA GLU A 218 2.87 -0.02 19.58
C GLU A 218 1.56 -0.38 20.28
N LEU A 219 0.63 -1.02 19.58
CA LEU A 219 -0.65 -1.45 20.14
C LEU A 219 -0.48 -2.49 21.26
N LEU A 220 0.45 -3.44 21.09
CA LEU A 220 0.72 -4.51 22.05
C LEU A 220 1.43 -3.98 23.29
N THR A 221 2.31 -2.97 23.14
CA THR A 221 3.13 -2.44 24.23
C THR A 221 2.50 -1.20 24.90
N GLY A 222 1.29 -0.83 24.49
CA GLY A 222 0.57 0.28 25.11
C GLY A 222 1.11 1.66 24.73
N GLY A 223 1.66 1.80 23.50
CA GLY A 223 2.10 3.06 22.93
C GLY A 223 3.62 3.23 22.83
N SER A 224 4.43 2.26 23.27
CA SER A 224 5.88 2.32 23.09
C SER A 224 6.29 1.94 21.68
N PHE A 225 7.37 2.55 21.17
CA PHE A 225 7.91 2.26 19.86
C PHE A 225 9.08 1.25 19.92
N PRO A 226 9.23 0.37 18.91
CA PRO A 226 10.22 -0.73 18.98
C PRO A 226 11.66 -0.25 19.04
N PHE A 227 11.98 0.89 18.43
CA PHE A 227 13.33 1.46 18.40
C PHE A 227 13.52 2.56 19.43
N GLY A 228 12.63 2.65 20.41
CA GLY A 228 12.61 3.61 21.53
C GLY A 228 11.69 4.79 21.27
N ASP A 229 11.18 5.35 22.33
CA ASP A 229 10.29 6.51 22.27
C ASP A 229 11.07 7.77 21.91
N ILE A 230 10.42 8.69 21.24
CA ILE A 230 10.98 9.96 20.80
C ILE A 230 10.21 11.10 21.44
N GLU A 231 10.90 11.87 22.27
CA GLU A 231 10.35 13.09 22.89
C GLU A 231 10.60 14.33 22.02
N ARG A 232 11.74 14.35 21.33
CA ARG A 232 12.19 15.49 20.53
C ARG A 232 12.57 15.04 19.11
N ILE A 233 12.45 15.97 18.16
CA ILE A 233 12.79 15.70 16.75
C ILE A 233 14.27 15.37 16.54
N GLU A 234 15.12 15.85 17.45
CA GLU A 234 16.56 15.59 17.45
C GLU A 234 16.91 14.12 17.73
N ASP A 235 15.98 13.35 18.35
CA ASP A 235 16.16 11.94 18.68
C ASP A 235 15.84 11.02 17.46
N LEU A 236 15.19 11.56 16.43
CA LEU A 236 14.79 10.81 15.24
C LEU A 236 15.95 10.13 14.46
N PRO A 237 17.14 10.75 14.31
CA PRO A 237 18.29 10.08 13.69
C PRO A 237 18.73 8.83 14.42
N ASP A 238 18.72 8.83 15.75
CA ASP A 238 19.10 7.67 16.57
C ASP A 238 18.06 6.56 16.46
N TYR A 239 16.77 6.90 16.47
CA TYR A 239 15.69 5.96 16.19
C TYR A 239 15.88 5.27 14.83
N GLN A 240 16.10 6.06 13.78
CA GLN A 240 16.32 5.54 12.42
C GLN A 240 17.59 4.70 12.32
N ASN A 241 18.67 5.06 13.02
CA ASN A 241 19.89 4.26 13.06
C ASN A 241 19.67 2.91 13.75
N ARG A 242 18.90 2.85 14.84
CA ARG A 242 18.49 1.60 15.49
C ARG A 242 17.61 0.75 14.56
N ALA A 243 16.67 1.37 13.85
CA ALA A 243 15.84 0.71 12.85
C ALA A 243 16.66 0.06 11.73
N LYS A 244 17.64 0.78 11.17
CA LYS A 244 18.57 0.25 10.15
C LYS A 244 19.40 -0.93 10.63
N LYS A 245 19.67 -1.02 11.93
CA LYS A 245 20.44 -2.11 12.54
C LYS A 245 19.58 -3.25 13.09
N GLY A 246 18.24 -3.14 13.01
CA GLY A 246 17.31 -4.11 13.59
C GLY A 246 17.35 -4.21 15.12
N LEU A 247 17.76 -3.12 15.79
CA LEU A 247 17.93 -3.05 17.24
C LEU A 247 16.63 -2.59 17.93
N TRP A 248 15.59 -3.43 17.89
CA TRP A 248 14.32 -3.16 18.56
C TRP A 248 14.17 -3.90 19.88
N ASP A 249 13.33 -3.40 20.78
CA ASP A 249 13.14 -3.97 22.11
C ASP A 249 12.24 -5.21 22.09
N ARG A 250 12.88 -6.35 21.92
CA ARG A 250 12.27 -7.68 21.93
C ARG A 250 11.78 -8.10 23.32
N ASN A 251 12.43 -7.62 24.36
CA ASN A 251 12.11 -8.02 25.73
C ASN A 251 10.81 -7.37 26.21
N LEU A 252 10.61 -6.10 25.88
CA LEU A 252 9.35 -5.42 26.19
C LEU A 252 8.18 -6.17 25.53
N LEU A 253 8.26 -6.48 24.23
CA LEU A 253 7.19 -7.21 23.55
C LEU A 253 6.89 -8.55 24.25
N ARG A 254 7.91 -9.35 24.55
CA ARG A 254 7.73 -10.66 25.20
C ARG A 254 7.14 -10.58 26.60
N SER A 255 7.29 -9.46 27.29
CA SER A 255 6.70 -9.24 28.60
C SER A 255 5.21 -8.87 28.55
N MET A 256 4.69 -8.52 27.37
CA MET A 256 3.29 -8.12 27.19
C MET A 256 2.36 -9.31 26.98
N PRO A 257 1.07 -9.19 27.36
CA PRO A 257 0.05 -10.16 26.99
C PRO A 257 0.03 -10.36 25.46
N TYR A 258 -0.04 -11.62 24.99
CA TYR A 258 0.04 -12.00 23.58
C TYR A 258 1.37 -11.67 22.87
N GLY A 259 2.35 -11.07 23.57
CA GLY A 259 3.62 -10.68 22.96
C GLY A 259 4.40 -11.84 22.34
N ASN A 260 4.35 -13.03 22.96
CA ASN A 260 4.99 -14.22 22.41
C ASN A 260 4.31 -14.74 21.13
N ASP A 261 2.99 -14.60 21.00
CA ASP A 261 2.26 -15.02 19.82
C ASP A 261 2.62 -14.13 18.62
N TRP A 262 2.81 -12.83 18.87
CA TRP A 262 3.18 -11.85 17.85
C TRP A 262 4.68 -11.76 17.56
N TYR A 263 5.53 -12.36 18.42
CA TYR A 263 6.97 -12.15 18.36
C TYR A 263 7.57 -12.44 16.99
N ASN A 264 7.35 -13.64 16.45
CA ASN A 264 7.94 -14.05 15.18
C ASN A 264 7.43 -13.20 14.01
N ILE A 265 6.15 -12.79 14.05
CA ILE A 265 5.55 -11.94 13.02
C ILE A 265 6.20 -10.57 13.05
N ILE A 266 6.28 -9.93 14.22
CA ILE A 266 6.86 -8.60 14.36
C ILE A 266 8.36 -8.63 14.04
N ASP A 267 9.09 -9.65 14.50
CA ASP A 267 10.53 -9.78 14.22
C ASP A 267 10.80 -9.82 12.72
N ARG A 268 10.03 -10.58 11.96
CA ARG A 268 10.16 -10.64 10.50
C ARG A 268 9.63 -9.39 9.80
N CYS A 269 8.58 -8.73 10.28
CA CYS A 269 8.13 -7.44 9.76
C CYS A 269 9.19 -6.35 9.92
N LEU A 270 9.93 -6.36 11.04
CA LEU A 270 10.95 -5.37 11.40
C LEU A 270 12.38 -5.76 11.00
N ASP A 271 12.54 -6.68 10.04
CA ASP A 271 13.86 -6.96 9.49
C ASP A 271 14.35 -5.72 8.69
N PRO A 272 15.56 -5.19 8.99
CA PRO A 272 16.10 -4.04 8.26
C PRO A 272 16.35 -4.33 6.79
N ASN A 273 16.65 -5.59 6.42
CA ASN A 273 16.71 -6.04 5.05
C ASN A 273 15.28 -6.32 4.52
N TYR A 274 14.74 -5.43 3.72
CA TYR A 274 13.38 -5.58 3.16
C TYR A 274 13.17 -6.88 2.38
N ARG A 275 14.22 -7.56 1.92
CA ARG A 275 14.14 -8.85 1.20
C ARG A 275 13.86 -10.04 2.13
N GLU A 276 14.24 -9.90 3.41
CA GLU A 276 13.99 -10.93 4.44
C GLU A 276 12.64 -10.76 5.12
N ARG A 277 12.00 -9.60 4.97
CA ARG A 277 10.63 -9.38 5.45
C ARG A 277 9.63 -10.27 4.74
N TYR A 278 8.41 -10.32 5.25
CA TYR A 278 7.27 -10.75 4.45
C TYR A 278 7.17 -9.91 3.18
N GLN A 279 7.00 -10.56 2.04
CA GLN A 279 6.94 -9.88 0.74
C GLN A 279 5.52 -9.47 0.36
N SER A 280 4.52 -9.95 1.10
CA SER A 280 3.11 -9.60 0.90
C SER A 280 2.33 -9.66 2.21
N ALA A 281 1.21 -8.93 2.27
CA ALA A 281 0.26 -9.02 3.38
C ALA A 281 -0.30 -10.45 3.53
N LEU A 282 -0.44 -11.18 2.42
CA LEU A 282 -0.92 -12.57 2.42
C LEU A 282 0.02 -13.53 3.17
N GLU A 283 1.35 -13.33 3.05
CA GLU A 283 2.31 -14.13 3.82
C GLU A 283 2.15 -13.89 5.33
N VAL A 284 1.93 -12.64 5.76
CA VAL A 284 1.69 -12.33 7.18
C VAL A 284 0.38 -12.98 7.65
N LEU A 285 -0.69 -12.89 6.86
CA LEU A 285 -1.98 -13.54 7.14
C LEU A 285 -1.83 -15.06 7.31
N GLN A 286 -0.97 -15.71 6.53
CA GLN A 286 -0.71 -17.14 6.66
C GLN A 286 -0.09 -17.48 8.02
N ASP A 287 0.88 -16.69 8.48
CA ASP A 287 1.53 -16.90 9.78
C ASP A 287 0.62 -16.51 10.96
N MET A 288 -0.37 -15.63 10.73
CA MET A 288 -1.39 -15.26 11.72
C MET A 288 -2.51 -16.29 11.90
N LYS A 289 -2.67 -17.26 11.01
CA LYS A 289 -3.76 -18.28 11.08
C LYS A 289 -3.95 -18.91 12.46
N PRO A 290 -2.89 -19.28 13.21
CA PRO A 290 -3.07 -19.87 14.54
C PRO A 290 -3.72 -18.94 15.57
N MET A 291 -3.56 -17.61 15.42
CA MET A 291 -4.09 -16.63 16.37
C MET A 291 -5.55 -16.27 16.13
N ILE A 292 -6.03 -16.40 14.89
CA ILE A 292 -7.37 -15.90 14.48
C ILE A 292 -8.36 -17.06 14.35
N GLY A 293 -7.90 -18.30 14.51
CA GLY A 293 -8.68 -19.45 14.15
C GLY A 293 -8.81 -19.60 12.64
N TYR A 294 -9.80 -20.35 12.17
CA TYR A 294 -10.01 -20.55 10.75
C TYR A 294 -10.42 -19.22 10.08
N ILE A 295 -9.46 -18.53 9.47
CA ILE A 295 -9.77 -17.38 8.60
C ILE A 295 -10.42 -17.94 7.34
N SER A 296 -11.60 -17.43 7.00
CA SER A 296 -12.32 -17.82 5.79
C SER A 296 -11.39 -17.68 4.56
N PRO A 297 -11.31 -18.69 3.70
CA PRO A 297 -10.45 -18.68 2.52
C PRO A 297 -10.97 -17.75 1.41
N SER A 298 -11.66 -16.66 1.77
CA SER A 298 -12.39 -15.82 0.81
C SER A 298 -11.51 -15.25 -0.29
N ILE A 299 -10.32 -14.75 0.03
CA ILE A 299 -9.44 -14.15 -0.97
C ILE A 299 -8.75 -15.19 -1.85
N GLU A 300 -8.26 -16.27 -1.25
CA GLU A 300 -7.64 -17.34 -2.03
C GLU A 300 -8.67 -18.06 -2.89
N ASN A 301 -9.88 -18.29 -2.36
CA ASN A 301 -10.98 -18.84 -3.13
C ASN A 301 -11.46 -17.89 -4.23
N GLU A 302 -11.52 -16.58 -3.98
CA GLU A 302 -11.81 -15.60 -5.01
C GLU A 302 -10.73 -15.59 -6.10
N ARG A 303 -9.46 -15.63 -5.74
CA ARG A 303 -8.35 -15.73 -6.70
C ARG A 303 -8.42 -17.04 -7.47
N LEU A 304 -8.63 -18.17 -6.78
CA LEU A 304 -8.74 -19.50 -7.39
C LEU A 304 -9.99 -19.66 -8.27
N SER A 305 -11.04 -18.86 -8.07
CA SER A 305 -12.22 -18.83 -8.93
C SER A 305 -12.00 -18.09 -10.25
N ARG A 306 -10.91 -17.30 -10.35
CA ARG A 306 -10.58 -16.56 -11.57
C ARG A 306 -10.08 -17.51 -12.67
N SER A 307 -10.18 -17.06 -13.92
CA SER A 307 -9.72 -17.85 -15.06
C SER A 307 -8.20 -18.07 -15.04
N THR A 308 -7.77 -19.29 -15.33
CA THR A 308 -6.37 -19.66 -15.56
C THR A 308 -5.94 -19.52 -17.02
N GLN A 309 -6.88 -19.18 -17.90
CA GLN A 309 -6.60 -18.91 -19.31
C GLN A 309 -6.30 -17.43 -19.48
N ILE A 310 -5.05 -17.11 -19.68
CA ILE A 310 -4.59 -15.74 -19.92
C ILE A 310 -4.51 -15.46 -21.40
N SER A 311 -5.01 -14.30 -21.82
CA SER A 311 -5.04 -13.89 -23.23
C SER A 311 -4.15 -12.70 -23.52
N MET A 312 -3.99 -11.80 -22.55
CA MET A 312 -3.25 -10.55 -22.72
C MET A 312 -2.45 -10.17 -21.48
N LEU A 313 -1.32 -9.51 -21.70
CA LEU A 313 -0.56 -8.77 -20.71
C LEU A 313 -0.69 -7.28 -21.03
N VAL A 314 -1.12 -6.49 -20.06
CA VAL A 314 -1.33 -5.03 -20.23
C VAL A 314 -0.41 -4.27 -19.30
N ILE A 315 0.45 -3.41 -19.83
CA ILE A 315 1.29 -2.53 -19.02
C ILE A 315 0.40 -1.50 -18.31
N THR A 316 0.36 -1.55 -17.00
CA THR A 316 -0.40 -0.62 -16.14
C THR A 316 0.52 0.38 -15.43
N GLN A 317 1.83 0.14 -15.44
CA GLN A 317 2.86 1.05 -14.93
C GLN A 317 4.19 0.77 -15.64
N GLY A 318 5.02 1.79 -15.86
CA GLY A 318 6.30 1.74 -16.55
C GLY A 318 6.26 2.44 -17.90
N ASP A 319 7.34 2.32 -18.69
CA ASP A 319 7.39 2.84 -20.03
C ASP A 319 6.35 2.13 -20.92
N ASN A 320 5.78 2.84 -21.88
CA ASN A 320 4.72 2.34 -22.75
C ASN A 320 3.41 1.93 -22.03
N LEU A 321 3.02 2.72 -21.03
CA LEU A 321 1.74 2.57 -20.32
C LEU A 321 0.58 2.34 -21.29
N GLY A 322 -0.28 1.36 -21.01
CA GLY A 322 -1.43 0.98 -21.84
C GLY A 322 -1.11 -0.01 -22.97
N THR A 323 0.16 -0.29 -23.25
CA THR A 323 0.53 -1.29 -24.24
C THR A 323 0.04 -2.67 -23.83
N SER A 324 -0.52 -3.40 -24.79
CA SER A 324 -1.09 -4.72 -24.59
C SER A 324 -0.40 -5.76 -25.48
N TYR A 325 -0.06 -6.89 -24.89
CA TYR A 325 0.57 -8.02 -25.60
C TYR A 325 -0.38 -9.21 -25.59
N ALA A 326 -0.84 -9.62 -26.76
CA ALA A 326 -1.64 -10.83 -26.92
C ALA A 326 -0.74 -12.06 -26.72
N VAL A 327 -0.89 -12.76 -25.61
CA VAL A 327 0.03 -13.85 -25.19
C VAL A 327 0.20 -14.91 -26.29
N ASN A 328 -0.89 -15.35 -26.90
CA ASN A 328 -0.86 -16.37 -27.95
C ASN A 328 -0.11 -15.93 -29.23
N SER A 329 -0.04 -14.62 -29.52
CA SER A 329 0.66 -14.10 -30.71
C SER A 329 2.20 -14.16 -30.55
N TYR A 330 2.69 -14.27 -29.33
CA TYR A 330 4.12 -14.33 -29.01
C TYR A 330 4.62 -15.75 -28.73
N LEU A 331 3.73 -16.73 -28.67
CA LEU A 331 4.11 -18.14 -28.54
C LEU A 331 4.61 -18.63 -29.91
N LYS A 332 5.91 -18.63 -30.10
CA LYS A 332 6.55 -19.17 -31.31
C LYS A 332 6.57 -20.69 -31.30
N ASP A 333 6.81 -21.27 -32.46
CA ASP A 333 6.83 -22.70 -32.76
C ASP A 333 7.37 -23.60 -31.64
N HIS A 334 6.53 -24.45 -31.09
CA HIS A 334 6.64 -25.27 -29.88
C HIS A 334 6.11 -24.64 -28.61
N GLY A 335 5.37 -23.68 -28.67
CA GLY A 335 4.55 -22.70 -28.06
C GLY A 335 4.07 -22.91 -26.62
N ARG A 336 4.95 -23.15 -25.63
CA ARG A 336 4.52 -23.20 -24.23
C ARG A 336 5.20 -22.18 -23.32
N MET A 337 6.21 -21.48 -23.81
CA MET A 337 7.01 -20.55 -23.04
C MET A 337 7.04 -19.18 -23.71
N LEU A 338 6.87 -18.15 -22.90
CA LEU A 338 6.98 -16.75 -23.28
C LEU A 338 8.00 -16.07 -22.38
N ARG A 339 9.05 -15.53 -22.95
CA ARG A 339 10.16 -14.88 -22.25
C ARG A 339 9.98 -13.38 -22.26
N VAL A 340 10.14 -12.74 -21.12
CA VAL A 340 9.95 -11.31 -20.94
C VAL A 340 11.17 -10.69 -20.26
N GLY A 341 11.65 -9.56 -20.75
CA GLY A 341 12.80 -8.84 -20.21
C GLY A 341 13.25 -7.73 -21.13
N ARG A 342 14.30 -6.98 -20.77
CA ARG A 342 14.83 -5.87 -21.56
C ARG A 342 15.69 -6.28 -22.76
N GLY A 343 16.20 -7.52 -22.77
CA GLY A 343 17.06 -8.00 -23.85
C GLY A 343 16.25 -8.29 -25.13
N ASN A 344 16.83 -7.94 -26.30
CA ASN A 344 16.20 -8.11 -27.61
C ASN A 344 15.89 -9.56 -27.99
N ASN A 345 16.45 -10.53 -27.27
CA ASN A 345 16.20 -11.96 -27.47
C ASN A 345 14.94 -12.47 -26.74
N ASN A 346 14.22 -11.62 -26.03
CA ASN A 346 12.96 -11.97 -25.41
C ASN A 346 11.81 -11.97 -26.41
N ASP A 347 10.76 -12.71 -26.12
CA ASP A 347 9.55 -12.73 -26.92
C ASP A 347 8.74 -11.44 -26.73
N ILE A 348 8.72 -10.90 -25.49
CA ILE A 348 8.26 -9.55 -25.17
C ILE A 348 9.44 -8.77 -24.60
N VAL A 349 9.80 -7.69 -25.28
CA VAL A 349 10.85 -6.77 -24.85
C VAL A 349 10.19 -5.62 -24.08
N LEU A 350 10.56 -5.48 -22.79
CA LEU A 350 10.18 -4.31 -22.00
C LEU A 350 11.25 -3.22 -22.25
N PRO A 351 10.89 -2.11 -22.90
CA PRO A 351 11.85 -1.09 -23.28
C PRO A 351 12.44 -0.40 -22.05
N GLU A 352 13.68 0.06 -22.19
CA GLU A 352 14.48 0.70 -21.15
C GLU A 352 14.75 2.15 -21.57
N ASN A 353 13.80 3.05 -21.32
CA ASN A 353 14.00 4.46 -21.67
C ASN A 353 14.54 5.28 -20.49
N HIS A 354 14.25 4.88 -19.24
CA HIS A 354 14.58 5.70 -18.04
C HIS A 354 15.02 4.87 -16.81
N SER A 355 15.09 3.55 -16.88
CA SER A 355 15.48 2.75 -15.70
C SER A 355 16.24 1.46 -16.05
N THR A 356 17.08 1.03 -15.09
CA THR A 356 17.95 -0.15 -15.20
C THR A 356 17.45 -1.36 -14.38
N TYR A 357 16.19 -1.32 -13.92
CA TYR A 357 15.69 -2.32 -12.96
C TYR A 357 15.11 -3.57 -13.62
N VAL A 358 14.80 -3.54 -14.92
CA VAL A 358 14.39 -4.74 -15.66
C VAL A 358 15.63 -5.52 -16.09
N SER A 359 15.74 -6.78 -15.68
CA SER A 359 16.83 -7.64 -16.09
C SER A 359 16.76 -7.99 -17.57
N ARG A 360 17.92 -8.30 -18.19
CA ARG A 360 17.98 -8.77 -19.60
C ARG A 360 17.04 -9.94 -19.84
N TYR A 361 16.97 -10.87 -18.88
CA TYR A 361 16.11 -12.04 -18.82
C TYR A 361 15.34 -11.95 -17.50
N HIS A 362 14.11 -11.37 -17.51
CA HIS A 362 13.46 -11.01 -16.25
C HIS A 362 12.56 -12.12 -15.74
N PHE A 363 11.58 -12.54 -16.54
CA PHE A 363 10.71 -13.65 -16.17
C PHE A 363 10.27 -14.48 -17.38
N THR A 364 9.72 -15.66 -17.09
CA THR A 364 9.16 -16.57 -18.07
C THR A 364 7.73 -16.92 -17.69
N LEU A 365 6.81 -16.88 -18.66
CA LEU A 365 5.49 -17.50 -18.54
C LEU A 365 5.53 -18.87 -19.25
N GLU A 366 5.10 -19.91 -18.55
CA GLU A 366 5.04 -21.28 -19.09
C GLU A 366 3.63 -21.82 -19.01
N LYS A 367 3.09 -22.28 -20.14
CA LYS A 367 1.79 -22.97 -20.19
C LYS A 367 1.98 -24.42 -19.74
N SER A 368 1.08 -24.92 -18.88
CA SER A 368 1.09 -26.31 -18.43
C SER A 368 1.05 -27.31 -19.59
N ARG A 369 1.45 -28.55 -19.37
CA ARG A 369 1.52 -29.58 -20.42
C ARG A 369 0.18 -29.87 -21.06
N ASP A 370 -0.88 -29.87 -20.27
CA ASP A 370 -2.27 -30.04 -20.67
C ASP A 370 -2.94 -28.76 -21.18
N GLY A 371 -2.24 -27.63 -21.10
CA GLY A 371 -2.75 -26.32 -21.51
C GLY A 371 -3.77 -25.69 -20.58
N SER A 372 -4.00 -26.28 -19.40
CA SER A 372 -5.08 -25.86 -18.49
C SER A 372 -4.77 -24.62 -17.66
N PHE A 373 -3.49 -24.26 -17.45
CA PHE A 373 -3.07 -23.08 -16.70
C PHE A 373 -1.69 -22.59 -17.13
N TRP A 374 -1.33 -21.41 -16.62
CA TRP A 374 -0.02 -20.81 -16.79
C TRP A 374 0.73 -20.69 -15.48
N ILE A 375 2.08 -20.78 -15.57
CA ILE A 375 3.02 -20.59 -14.48
C ILE A 375 3.92 -19.42 -14.83
N ILE A 376 4.13 -18.49 -13.91
CA ILE A 376 5.18 -17.49 -13.99
C ILE A 376 6.40 -17.97 -13.21
N ARG A 377 7.61 -17.76 -13.76
CA ARG A 377 8.90 -18.10 -13.14
C ARG A 377 9.81 -16.89 -13.17
N ASP A 378 10.52 -16.60 -12.09
CA ASP A 378 11.56 -15.58 -12.10
C ASP A 378 12.75 -16.04 -12.92
N GLY A 379 13.23 -15.20 -13.84
CA GLY A 379 14.35 -15.48 -14.71
C GLY A 379 14.01 -16.37 -15.91
N GLN A 380 15.07 -16.91 -16.53
CA GLN A 380 14.99 -17.69 -17.77
C GLN A 380 16.08 -18.77 -17.83
N TRP A 381 15.78 -19.87 -18.53
CA TRP A 381 16.78 -20.89 -18.88
C TRP A 381 17.71 -20.39 -19.99
N GLN A 382 19.01 -20.36 -19.72
CA GLN A 382 20.05 -20.01 -20.68
C GLN A 382 20.67 -21.28 -21.27
N LYS A 383 20.44 -21.50 -22.58
CA LYS A 383 20.90 -22.70 -23.29
C LYS A 383 22.42 -22.81 -23.32
N ASP A 384 23.11 -21.70 -23.56
CA ASP A 384 24.56 -21.64 -23.67
C ASP A 384 25.25 -21.91 -22.33
N GLU A 385 24.66 -21.43 -21.22
CA GLU A 385 25.19 -21.63 -19.88
C GLU A 385 24.66 -22.91 -19.21
N LYS A 386 23.67 -23.57 -19.80
CA LYS A 386 22.98 -24.76 -19.29
C LYS A 386 22.49 -24.59 -17.86
N ARG A 387 22.03 -23.38 -17.51
CA ARG A 387 21.51 -23.04 -16.18
C ARG A 387 20.34 -22.07 -16.25
N TRP A 388 19.57 -22.03 -15.17
CA TRP A 388 18.55 -21.01 -14.94
C TRP A 388 19.23 -19.75 -14.41
N VAL A 389 18.90 -18.59 -14.98
CA VAL A 389 19.38 -17.28 -14.55
C VAL A 389 18.18 -16.49 -14.03
N THR A 390 18.18 -16.18 -12.75
CA THR A 390 17.14 -15.36 -12.09
C THR A 390 17.31 -13.87 -12.41
N SER A 391 16.26 -13.11 -12.24
CA SER A 391 16.34 -11.65 -12.40
C SER A 391 17.15 -11.01 -11.26
N THR A 392 17.73 -9.83 -11.51
CA THR A 392 18.54 -9.11 -10.51
C THR A 392 17.68 -8.52 -9.39
N ASN A 393 16.48 -8.04 -9.73
CA ASN A 393 15.59 -7.32 -8.81
C ASN A 393 14.35 -8.12 -8.41
N GLY A 394 14.27 -9.39 -8.83
CA GLY A 394 13.14 -10.25 -8.56
C GLY A 394 11.90 -9.95 -9.43
N THR A 395 11.09 -10.97 -9.61
CA THR A 395 9.74 -10.88 -10.21
C THR A 395 8.73 -11.11 -9.11
N TYR A 396 7.63 -10.38 -9.10
CA TYR A 396 6.57 -10.54 -8.11
C TYR A 396 5.22 -10.75 -8.79
N LEU A 397 4.38 -11.58 -8.21
CA LEU A 397 3.00 -11.82 -8.62
C LEU A 397 2.07 -11.40 -7.48
N ASN A 398 1.28 -10.34 -7.65
CA ASN A 398 0.45 -9.76 -6.58
C ASN A 398 1.26 -9.52 -5.30
N ALA A 399 2.46 -8.95 -5.44
CA ALA A 399 3.43 -8.73 -4.38
C ALA A 399 4.09 -10.00 -3.77
N THR A 400 3.71 -11.20 -4.17
CA THR A 400 4.39 -12.45 -3.78
C THR A 400 5.64 -12.66 -4.66
N PRO A 401 6.83 -12.88 -4.08
CA PRO A 401 8.02 -13.15 -4.88
C PRO A 401 7.88 -14.45 -5.67
N VAL A 402 8.25 -14.38 -6.93
CA VAL A 402 8.25 -15.53 -7.84
C VAL A 402 9.63 -16.17 -7.81
N THR A 403 9.68 -17.47 -7.61
CA THR A 403 10.94 -18.26 -7.70
C THR A 403 11.11 -18.90 -9.06
N GLN A 404 12.22 -19.57 -9.27
CA GLN A 404 12.43 -20.44 -10.46
C GLN A 404 11.46 -21.64 -10.51
N GLU A 405 10.89 -22.06 -9.38
CA GLU A 405 9.87 -23.12 -9.32
C GLU A 405 8.52 -22.63 -9.85
N GLY A 406 8.29 -21.31 -9.73
CA GLY A 406 7.17 -20.61 -10.32
C GLY A 406 5.89 -20.62 -9.48
N LEU A 407 4.98 -19.76 -9.87
CA LEU A 407 3.64 -19.62 -9.30
C LEU A 407 2.57 -19.72 -10.39
N LYS A 408 1.44 -20.33 -10.05
CA LYS A 408 0.27 -20.35 -10.94
C LYS A 408 -0.32 -18.94 -11.05
N ILE A 409 -0.64 -18.53 -12.29
CA ILE A 409 -1.13 -17.19 -12.61
C ILE A 409 -2.59 -17.24 -13.06
N PHE A 410 -3.36 -16.21 -12.70
CA PHE A 410 -4.79 -16.09 -13.00
C PHE A 410 -5.09 -14.73 -13.66
N THR A 411 -6.21 -14.65 -14.38
CA THR A 411 -6.68 -13.35 -14.86
C THR A 411 -6.93 -12.39 -13.71
N GLY A 412 -6.55 -11.13 -13.89
CA GLY A 412 -6.60 -10.11 -12.84
C GLY A 412 -5.33 -9.99 -12.00
N ASP A 413 -4.42 -10.98 -12.03
CA ASP A 413 -3.13 -10.89 -11.34
C ASP A 413 -2.27 -9.76 -11.92
N ILE A 414 -1.38 -9.22 -11.06
CA ILE A 414 -0.42 -8.17 -11.43
C ILE A 414 0.99 -8.72 -11.30
N ILE A 415 1.74 -8.71 -12.42
CA ILE A 415 3.16 -9.02 -12.44
C ILE A 415 3.95 -7.73 -12.22
N THR A 416 4.87 -7.72 -11.27
CA THR A 416 5.85 -6.64 -11.07
C THR A 416 7.23 -7.10 -11.52
N ALA A 417 7.85 -6.34 -12.41
CA ALA A 417 9.15 -6.60 -13.01
C ALA A 417 9.95 -5.30 -13.08
N GLY A 418 10.81 -5.05 -12.11
CA GLY A 418 11.43 -3.74 -11.93
C GLY A 418 10.37 -2.65 -11.69
N GLU A 419 10.36 -1.62 -12.54
CA GLU A 419 9.36 -0.54 -12.52
C GLU A 419 8.05 -0.86 -13.23
N TYR A 420 7.98 -1.97 -13.95
CA TYR A 420 6.78 -2.36 -14.68
C TYR A 420 5.77 -3.06 -13.78
N LYS A 421 4.51 -2.67 -13.92
CA LYS A 421 3.36 -3.47 -13.50
C LYS A 421 2.56 -3.88 -14.71
N ILE A 422 2.30 -5.17 -14.79
CA ILE A 422 1.67 -5.80 -15.96
C ILE A 422 0.45 -6.55 -15.46
N LYS A 423 -0.73 -6.08 -15.83
CA LYS A 423 -2.01 -6.74 -15.50
C LYS A 423 -2.26 -7.89 -16.46
N VAL A 424 -2.61 -9.03 -15.89
CA VAL A 424 -2.98 -10.25 -16.63
C VAL A 424 -4.47 -10.20 -16.96
N LYS A 425 -4.82 -10.42 -18.22
CA LYS A 425 -6.21 -10.51 -18.71
C LYS A 425 -6.47 -11.78 -19.50
#